data_e0700aa1b31018d9476541027d0c608d
#
_entry.id   e0700aa1b31018d9476541027d0c608d
#
_cell.length_a   1.000
_cell.length_b   1.000
_cell.length_c   1.000
_cell.angle_alpha   90.00
_cell.angle_beta   90.00
_cell.angle_gamma   90.00
#
_symmetry.space_group_name_H-M   'P 1'
#
loop_
_entity.id
_entity.type
_entity.pdbx_description
1 polymer ?
#
loop_
_entity_poly.entity_id
_entity_poly.type
_entity_poly.pdbx_seq_one_letter_code
_entity_poly.pdbx_strand_id
1 'polypeptide(L)'
;FRMINRRWNIWAALVISALIFGGLHIFNDYATLWSSIAIAIEAGSLLGAAYAYSKNLWLPIGIHWIWNYTQGNILGFPVSGGDNVTSVITPEISGPQWFTGGSFGAEASVISAVIGLLISLWFIRKIRQQEHCGQ
;
A
#
# COMPACT_ATOMS: atom_id res chain seq x y z
N PHE A 1 11.15 -9.51 -2.78
CA PHE A 1 11.68 -8.38 -3.55
C PHE A 1 13.14 -8.61 -3.96
N ARG A 2 14.09 -8.72 -3.02
CA ARG A 2 15.54 -8.76 -3.27
C ARG A 2 15.96 -9.92 -4.20
N MET A 3 15.39 -11.10 -4.04
CA MET A 3 15.68 -12.26 -4.91
C MET A 3 15.24 -12.01 -6.34
N ILE A 4 14.04 -11.46 -6.53
CA ILE A 4 13.50 -11.14 -7.85
C ILE A 4 14.35 -10.05 -8.52
N ASN A 5 14.69 -8.99 -7.78
CA ASN A 5 15.52 -7.91 -8.29
C ASN A 5 16.92 -8.38 -8.73
N ARG A 6 17.53 -9.31 -7.98
CA ARG A 6 18.83 -9.91 -8.35
C ARG A 6 18.78 -10.81 -9.58
N ARG A 7 17.65 -11.54 -9.73
CA ARG A 7 17.49 -12.51 -10.83
C ARG A 7 17.06 -11.86 -12.14
N TRP A 8 16.25 -10.81 -12.05
CA TRP A 8 15.66 -10.12 -13.20
C TRP A 8 16.02 -8.63 -13.18
N ASN A 9 15.17 -7.79 -12.58
CA ASN A 9 15.40 -6.35 -12.45
C ASN A 9 14.44 -5.74 -11.42
N ILE A 10 14.63 -4.45 -11.14
CA ILE A 10 13.82 -3.70 -10.15
C ILE A 10 12.33 -3.64 -10.53
N TRP A 11 12.01 -3.55 -11.82
CA TRP A 11 10.63 -3.45 -12.29
C TRP A 11 9.86 -4.74 -12.05
N ALA A 12 10.46 -5.88 -12.40
CA ALA A 12 9.91 -7.18 -12.10
C ALA A 12 9.72 -7.38 -10.59
N ALA A 13 10.70 -6.94 -9.77
CA ALA A 13 10.60 -7.02 -8.33
C ALA A 13 9.45 -6.16 -7.77
N LEU A 14 9.26 -4.94 -8.27
CA LEU A 14 8.15 -4.07 -7.88
C LEU A 14 6.79 -4.70 -8.22
N VAL A 15 6.61 -5.10 -9.48
CA VAL A 15 5.32 -5.65 -9.95
C VAL A 15 4.98 -6.95 -9.23
N ILE A 16 5.91 -7.91 -9.18
CA ILE A 16 5.64 -9.22 -8.57
C ILE A 16 5.39 -9.09 -7.07
N SER A 17 6.19 -8.26 -6.36
CA SER A 17 5.97 -8.05 -4.92
C SER A 17 4.64 -7.36 -4.64
N ALA A 18 4.24 -6.39 -5.46
CA ALA A 18 2.96 -5.71 -5.34
C ALA A 18 1.78 -6.67 -5.57
N LEU A 19 1.87 -7.51 -6.61
CA LEU A 19 0.85 -8.52 -6.91
C LEU A 19 0.73 -9.57 -5.82
N ILE A 20 1.85 -10.04 -5.26
CA ILE A 20 1.83 -10.98 -4.12
C ILE A 20 1.20 -10.31 -2.91
N PHE A 21 1.60 -9.08 -2.59
CA PHE A 21 1.09 -8.35 -1.44
C PHE A 21 -0.43 -8.13 -1.54
N GLY A 22 -0.91 -7.57 -2.65
CA GLY A 22 -2.35 -7.37 -2.86
C GLY A 22 -3.12 -8.68 -2.99
N GLY A 23 -2.54 -9.68 -3.68
CA GLY A 23 -3.17 -10.99 -3.86
C GLY A 23 -3.40 -11.73 -2.55
N LEU A 24 -2.50 -11.62 -1.58
CA LEU A 24 -2.68 -12.23 -0.25
C LEU A 24 -3.85 -11.62 0.53
N HIS A 25 -4.22 -10.36 0.25
CA HIS A 25 -5.35 -9.70 0.89
C HIS A 25 -6.72 -10.19 0.42
N ILE A 26 -6.79 -11.04 -0.62
CA ILE A 26 -8.06 -11.66 -1.04
C ILE A 26 -8.65 -12.60 0.02
N PHE A 27 -7.82 -13.07 0.94
CA PHE A 27 -8.24 -13.97 2.03
C PHE A 27 -8.75 -13.22 3.27
N ASN A 28 -8.71 -11.88 3.26
CA ASN A 28 -9.21 -11.06 4.37
C ASN A 28 -10.74 -10.94 4.30
N ASP A 29 -11.36 -10.60 5.44
CA ASP A 29 -12.79 -10.33 5.50
C ASP A 29 -13.17 -9.17 4.59
N TYR A 30 -14.36 -9.24 4.02
CA TYR A 30 -14.89 -8.25 3.06
C TYR A 30 -14.02 -7.99 1.83
N ALA A 31 -13.01 -8.83 1.59
CA ALA A 31 -12.14 -8.68 0.43
C ALA A 31 -12.91 -8.90 -0.88
N THR A 32 -12.53 -8.13 -1.88
CA THR A 32 -13.02 -8.25 -3.26
C THR A 32 -11.82 -8.28 -4.20
N LEU A 33 -12.03 -8.69 -5.44
CA LEU A 33 -10.98 -8.58 -6.45
C LEU A 33 -10.49 -7.13 -6.59
N TRP A 34 -11.43 -6.17 -6.50
CA TRP A 34 -11.08 -4.74 -6.53
C TRP A 34 -10.21 -4.33 -5.34
N SER A 35 -10.55 -4.70 -4.09
CA SER A 35 -9.75 -4.34 -2.93
C SER A 35 -8.32 -4.91 -3.01
N SER A 36 -8.17 -6.14 -3.50
CA SER A 36 -6.86 -6.76 -3.72
C SER A 36 -6.02 -6.02 -4.78
N ILE A 37 -6.66 -5.58 -5.88
CA ILE A 37 -6.00 -4.76 -6.91
C ILE A 37 -5.64 -3.38 -6.34
N ALA A 38 -6.54 -2.73 -5.61
CA ALA A 38 -6.31 -1.43 -5.00
C ALA A 38 -5.12 -1.48 -4.05
N ILE A 39 -5.04 -2.49 -3.16
CA ILE A 39 -3.90 -2.70 -2.25
C ILE A 39 -2.61 -3.00 -3.01
N ALA A 40 -2.65 -3.77 -4.10
CA ALA A 40 -1.46 -3.99 -4.90
C ALA A 40 -0.92 -2.68 -5.48
N ILE A 41 -1.81 -1.81 -5.97
CA ILE A 41 -1.46 -0.50 -6.54
C ILE A 41 -1.01 0.47 -5.45
N GLU A 42 -1.76 0.59 -4.36
CA GLU A 42 -1.51 1.51 -3.26
C GLU A 42 -0.29 1.07 -2.44
N ALA A 43 -0.48 0.06 -1.58
CA ALA A 43 0.50 -0.35 -0.59
C ALA A 43 1.59 -1.23 -1.21
N GLY A 44 1.24 -2.19 -2.06
CA GLY A 44 2.21 -3.10 -2.66
C GLY A 44 3.29 -2.37 -3.47
N SER A 45 2.89 -1.42 -4.32
CA SER A 45 3.83 -0.62 -5.10
C SER A 45 4.61 0.37 -4.21
N LEU A 46 3.94 1.02 -3.26
CA LEU A 46 4.55 1.99 -2.34
C LEU A 46 5.62 1.35 -1.46
N LEU A 47 5.29 0.24 -0.80
CA LEU A 47 6.22 -0.44 0.10
C LEU A 47 7.41 -1.04 -0.66
N GLY A 48 7.17 -1.57 -1.86
CA GLY A 48 8.22 -2.02 -2.76
C GLY A 48 9.15 -0.89 -3.21
N ALA A 49 8.61 0.26 -3.60
CA ALA A 49 9.37 1.42 -4.01
C ALA A 49 10.15 2.05 -2.83
N ALA A 50 9.53 2.12 -1.64
CA ALA A 50 10.19 2.59 -0.42
C ALA A 50 11.38 1.69 -0.04
N TYR A 51 11.21 0.36 -0.16
CA TYR A 51 12.30 -0.59 0.04
C TYR A 51 13.42 -0.41 -0.98
N ALA A 52 13.08 -0.26 -2.26
CA ALA A 52 14.05 -0.07 -3.33
C ALA A 52 14.88 1.22 -3.16
N TYR A 53 14.23 2.29 -2.67
CA TYR A 53 14.84 3.56 -2.37
C TYR A 53 15.79 3.51 -1.15
N SER A 54 15.28 3.00 -0.02
CA SER A 54 16.01 2.98 1.25
C SER A 54 17.01 1.83 1.38
N LYS A 55 16.84 0.77 0.57
CA LYS A 55 17.60 -0.49 0.61
C LYS A 55 17.56 -1.20 1.97
N ASN A 56 16.60 -0.84 2.83
CA ASN A 56 16.35 -1.46 4.12
C ASN A 56 14.84 -1.61 4.38
N LEU A 57 14.47 -2.40 5.38
CA LEU A 57 13.07 -2.71 5.69
C LEU A 57 12.41 -1.69 6.64
N TRP A 58 13.19 -0.83 7.30
CA TRP A 58 12.62 0.08 8.31
C TRP A 58 11.66 1.10 7.71
N LEU A 59 11.99 1.63 6.53
CA LEU A 59 11.13 2.60 5.86
C LEU A 59 9.77 2.00 5.43
N PRO A 60 9.70 0.88 4.67
CA PRO A 60 8.40 0.29 4.34
C PRO A 60 7.65 -0.22 5.57
N ILE A 61 8.31 -0.78 6.59
CA ILE A 61 7.66 -1.18 7.84
C ILE A 61 7.04 0.05 8.53
N GLY A 62 7.78 1.15 8.66
CA GLY A 62 7.30 2.38 9.27
C GLY A 62 6.12 2.98 8.52
N ILE A 63 6.18 3.05 7.18
CA ILE A 63 5.07 3.53 6.34
C ILE A 63 3.83 2.67 6.55
N HIS A 64 3.95 1.35 6.46
CA HIS A 64 2.83 0.43 6.61
C HIS A 64 2.23 0.51 8.02
N TRP A 65 3.07 0.52 9.04
CA TRP A 65 2.61 0.60 10.43
C TRP A 65 1.88 1.91 10.71
N ILE A 66 2.44 3.06 10.31
CA ILE A 66 1.81 4.36 10.57
C ILE A 66 0.51 4.53 9.76
N TRP A 67 0.46 3.97 8.55
CA TRP A 67 -0.76 3.94 7.74
C TRP A 67 -1.88 3.21 8.48
N ASN A 68 -1.65 1.94 8.84
CA ASN A 68 -2.66 1.11 9.53
C ASN A 68 -3.07 1.71 10.88
N TYR A 69 -2.10 2.23 11.64
CA TYR A 69 -2.38 2.87 12.92
C TYR A 69 -3.24 4.13 12.73
N THR A 70 -2.90 4.97 11.78
CA THR A 70 -3.66 6.20 11.50
C THR A 70 -5.06 5.87 11.00
N GLN A 71 -5.17 4.96 10.01
CA GLN A 71 -6.45 4.55 9.45
C GLN A 71 -7.36 3.92 10.51
N GLY A 72 -6.86 2.94 11.26
CA GLY A 72 -7.64 2.19 12.22
C GLY A 72 -7.82 2.90 13.56
N ASN A 73 -6.73 3.22 14.24
CA ASN A 73 -6.77 3.67 15.62
C ASN A 73 -7.03 5.16 15.77
N ILE A 74 -6.64 5.99 14.80
CA ILE A 74 -6.93 7.43 14.87
C ILE A 74 -8.25 7.74 14.17
N LEU A 75 -8.38 7.38 12.89
CA LEU A 75 -9.52 7.76 12.06
C LEU A 75 -10.73 6.82 12.17
N GLY A 76 -10.55 5.61 12.69
CA GLY A 76 -11.64 4.65 12.92
C GLY A 76 -12.17 3.95 11.67
N PHE A 77 -11.42 3.96 10.57
CA PHE A 77 -11.78 3.17 9.39
C PHE A 77 -11.36 1.70 9.57
N PRO A 78 -12.10 0.74 9.00
CA PRO A 78 -11.62 -0.64 8.88
C PRO A 78 -10.25 -0.68 8.22
N VAL A 79 -9.41 -1.64 8.62
CA VAL A 79 -8.08 -1.86 8.04
C VAL A 79 -8.03 -3.24 7.42
N SER A 80 -7.90 -3.31 6.11
CA SER A 80 -7.82 -4.57 5.34
C SER A 80 -8.95 -5.57 5.67
N GLY A 81 -10.15 -5.07 5.90
CA GLY A 81 -11.32 -5.88 6.28
C GLY A 81 -11.43 -6.22 7.77
N GLY A 82 -10.45 -5.82 8.58
CA GLY A 82 -10.51 -6.05 10.03
C GLY A 82 -11.38 -5.01 10.75
N ASP A 83 -12.08 -5.45 11.78
CA ASP A 83 -12.86 -4.56 12.65
C ASP A 83 -11.96 -3.74 13.55
N ASN A 84 -12.19 -2.44 13.62
CA ASN A 84 -11.48 -1.57 14.56
C ASN A 84 -12.12 -1.66 15.95
N VAL A 85 -11.33 -2.06 16.90
CA VAL A 85 -11.80 -2.25 18.29
C VAL A 85 -11.88 -0.93 19.05
N THR A 86 -10.98 0.03 18.76
CA THR A 86 -10.92 1.31 19.47
C THR A 86 -10.25 2.36 18.59
N SER A 87 -10.90 3.52 18.44
CA SER A 87 -10.36 4.64 17.65
C SER A 87 -10.63 5.98 18.37
N VAL A 88 -9.82 6.97 18.04
CA VAL A 88 -9.99 8.34 18.55
C VAL A 88 -11.20 9.01 17.92
N ILE A 89 -11.43 8.75 16.63
CA ILE A 89 -12.56 9.28 15.85
C ILE A 89 -13.47 8.11 15.50
N THR A 90 -14.78 8.31 15.61
CA THR A 90 -15.78 7.34 15.13
C THR A 90 -16.45 7.92 13.90
N PRO A 91 -15.98 7.59 12.68
CA PRO A 91 -16.50 8.17 11.46
C PRO A 91 -17.86 7.53 11.10
N GLU A 92 -18.78 8.33 10.59
CA GLU A 92 -19.93 7.82 9.85
C GLU A 92 -19.54 7.71 8.37
N ILE A 93 -19.33 6.48 7.91
CA ILE A 93 -18.91 6.22 6.55
C ILE A 93 -20.15 6.13 5.66
N SER A 94 -20.34 7.10 4.78
CA SER A 94 -21.44 7.14 3.81
C SER A 94 -20.91 7.43 2.40
N GLY A 95 -21.54 6.83 1.40
CA GLY A 95 -21.18 7.05 0.00
C GLY A 95 -20.83 5.75 -0.74
N PRO A 96 -20.52 5.84 -2.03
CA PRO A 96 -20.24 4.68 -2.86
C PRO A 96 -18.94 3.99 -2.44
N GLN A 97 -18.91 2.66 -2.50
CA GLN A 97 -17.81 1.83 -2.06
C GLN A 97 -16.47 2.15 -2.77
N TRP A 98 -16.50 2.51 -4.05
CA TRP A 98 -15.28 2.87 -4.78
C TRP A 98 -14.60 4.14 -4.24
N PHE A 99 -15.36 5.00 -3.55
CA PHE A 99 -14.87 6.23 -2.93
C PHE A 99 -14.46 6.02 -1.47
N THR A 100 -15.29 5.30 -0.70
CA THR A 100 -15.09 5.10 0.74
C THR A 100 -14.22 3.90 1.08
N GLY A 101 -14.12 2.90 0.17
CA GLY A 101 -13.53 1.59 0.41
C GLY A 101 -14.47 0.59 1.07
N GLY A 102 -15.64 1.05 1.52
CA GLY A 102 -16.69 0.19 2.15
C GLY A 102 -16.22 -0.50 3.41
N SER A 103 -16.71 -1.71 3.64
CA SER A 103 -16.36 -2.52 4.82
C SER A 103 -14.92 -3.05 4.82
N PHE A 104 -14.23 -3.02 3.69
CA PHE A 104 -12.82 -3.40 3.63
C PHE A 104 -11.91 -2.33 4.22
N GLY A 105 -12.26 -1.06 4.06
CA GLY A 105 -11.51 0.08 4.57
C GLY A 105 -11.07 1.06 3.47
N ALA A 106 -10.64 2.24 3.89
CA ALA A 106 -10.29 3.36 3.01
C ALA A 106 -9.22 3.00 1.96
N GLU A 107 -8.37 2.04 2.22
CA GLU A 107 -7.33 1.51 1.32
C GLU A 107 -7.89 0.82 0.06
N ALA A 108 -9.16 0.36 0.09
CA ALA A 108 -9.85 -0.12 -1.11
C ALA A 108 -10.49 1.01 -1.93
N SER A 109 -10.30 2.27 -1.55
CA SER A 109 -10.80 3.41 -2.33
C SER A 109 -9.88 3.75 -3.51
N VAL A 110 -10.48 4.32 -4.56
CA VAL A 110 -9.71 4.88 -5.69
C VAL A 110 -8.78 6.00 -5.23
N ILE A 111 -9.18 6.77 -4.21
CA ILE A 111 -8.38 7.86 -3.67
C ILE A 111 -7.07 7.33 -3.08
N SER A 112 -7.15 6.32 -2.22
CA SER A 112 -5.96 5.70 -1.63
C SER A 112 -5.05 5.08 -2.69
N ALA A 113 -5.63 4.38 -3.68
CA ALA A 113 -4.87 3.83 -4.79
C ALA A 113 -4.12 4.91 -5.59
N VAL A 114 -4.75 6.04 -5.86
CA VAL A 114 -4.10 7.18 -6.56
C VAL A 114 -2.99 7.78 -5.71
N ILE A 115 -3.24 8.04 -4.42
CA ILE A 115 -2.24 8.61 -3.51
C ILE A 115 -1.03 7.68 -3.39
N GLY A 116 -1.25 6.39 -3.14
CA GLY A 116 -0.18 5.39 -3.04
C GLY A 116 0.63 5.30 -4.33
N LEU A 117 -0.03 5.32 -5.49
CA LEU A 117 0.64 5.34 -6.78
C LEU A 117 1.50 6.60 -6.98
N LEU A 118 1.00 7.78 -6.63
CA LEU A 118 1.75 9.04 -6.76
C LEU A 118 3.01 9.03 -5.88
N ILE A 119 2.90 8.56 -4.64
CA ILE A 119 4.05 8.44 -3.73
C ILE A 119 5.03 7.38 -4.25
N SER A 120 4.55 6.26 -4.78
CA SER A 120 5.38 5.23 -5.41
C SER A 120 6.18 5.79 -6.58
N LEU A 121 5.54 6.57 -7.45
CA LEU A 121 6.19 7.24 -8.58
C LEU A 121 7.24 8.27 -8.13
N TRP A 122 6.98 8.95 -7.02
CA TRP A 122 7.96 9.85 -6.42
C TRP A 122 9.22 9.08 -5.94
N PHE A 123 9.07 7.96 -5.24
CA PHE A 123 10.21 7.11 -4.85
C PHE A 123 10.96 6.59 -6.07
N ILE A 124 10.25 6.14 -7.10
CA ILE A 124 10.85 5.64 -8.34
C ILE A 124 11.68 6.74 -9.03
N ARG A 125 11.19 7.98 -9.08
CA ARG A 125 11.97 9.11 -9.60
C ARG A 125 13.25 9.35 -8.79
N LYS A 126 13.16 9.26 -7.45
CA LYS A 126 14.32 9.40 -6.57
C LYS A 126 15.36 8.30 -6.77
N ILE A 127 14.93 7.05 -6.98
CA ILE A 127 15.82 5.93 -7.30
C ILE A 127 16.60 6.21 -8.58
N ARG A 128 15.91 6.63 -9.66
CA ARG A 128 16.56 6.98 -10.93
C ARG A 128 17.57 8.12 -10.80
N GLN A 129 17.25 9.15 -10.00
CA GLN A 129 18.18 10.25 -9.74
C GLN A 129 19.46 9.78 -9.02
N GLN A 130 19.33 8.85 -8.04
CA GLN A 130 20.49 8.27 -7.35
C GLN A 130 21.38 7.46 -8.29
N GLU A 131 20.82 6.73 -9.26
CA GLU A 131 21.56 5.96 -10.25
C GLU A 131 22.36 6.87 -11.20
N HIS A 132 21.82 8.03 -11.58
CA HIS A 132 22.51 8.99 -12.45
C HIS A 132 23.60 9.80 -11.74
N CYS A 133 23.48 10.06 -10.43
CA CYS A 133 24.49 10.78 -9.66
C CYS A 133 25.64 9.88 -9.18
N GLY A 134 25.51 8.57 -9.27
CA GLY A 134 26.52 7.59 -8.86
C GLY A 134 27.42 7.09 -9.99
N GLN A 135 27.23 7.58 -11.21
CA GLN A 135 28.11 7.35 -12.38
C GLN A 135 29.04 8.55 -12.56
#